data_080e1d6d8a21984829b0455f3f7b516d
#
_entry.id   080e1d6d8a21984829b0455f3f7b516d
#
_cell.length_a   1.000
_cell.length_b   1.000
_cell.length_c   1.000
_cell.angle_alpha   90.00
_cell.angle_beta   90.00
_cell.angle_gamma   90.00
#
_symmetry.space_group_name_H-M   'P 1'
#
loop_
_entity.id
_entity.type
_entity.pdbx_description
1 polymer ?
#
loop_
_entity_poly.entity_id
_entity_poly.type
_entity_poly.pdbx_seq_one_letter_code
_entity_poly.pdbx_strand_id
1 'polypeptide(L)'
;TYLYYNVDLPDFSGDPQYDVASAKWGADWRMPTRAEYEELLEYCTLEQATLNNVSGYKVTGQNGNHIFLPGAGTICGTNINFEGDGYYLTSTPELEEWDGYYMCSMHLSGTLFRILYCEKSYGSSVRPVTE
;
A
#
# COMPACT_ATOMS: atom_id res chain seq x y z
N THR A 1 -11.89 5.14 -15.38
CA THR A 1 -11.46 4.27 -14.27
C THR A 1 -11.56 2.80 -14.64
N TYR A 2 -12.64 2.41 -15.29
CA TYR A 2 -12.86 1.02 -15.68
C TYR A 2 -11.83 0.52 -16.70
N LEU A 3 -11.33 1.42 -17.53
CA LEU A 3 -10.35 1.10 -18.59
C LEU A 3 -8.98 0.68 -18.05
N TYR A 4 -8.67 1.00 -16.80
CA TYR A 4 -7.35 0.72 -16.22
C TYR A 4 -7.30 -0.61 -15.46
N TYR A 5 -8.42 -1.25 -15.22
CA TYR A 5 -8.44 -2.51 -14.47
C TYR A 5 -7.83 -3.70 -15.21
N ASN A 6 -7.85 -3.67 -16.54
CA ASN A 6 -7.40 -4.75 -17.38
C ASN A 6 -6.22 -4.38 -18.29
N VAL A 7 -5.48 -3.33 -17.92
CA VAL A 7 -4.31 -2.89 -18.68
C VAL A 7 -3.06 -3.42 -18.00
N ASP A 8 -2.21 -4.07 -18.78
CA ASP A 8 -0.85 -4.43 -18.35
C ASP A 8 -0.03 -3.14 -18.26
N LEU A 9 0.15 -2.66 -17.04
CA LEU A 9 0.96 -1.50 -16.78
C LEU A 9 2.30 -1.92 -16.17
N PRO A 10 3.42 -1.30 -16.60
CA PRO A 10 4.65 -1.42 -15.84
C PRO A 10 4.48 -0.77 -14.46
N ASP A 11 5.48 -0.87 -13.61
CA ASP A 11 5.49 -0.10 -12.37
C ASP A 11 5.37 1.39 -12.71
N PHE A 12 4.38 2.05 -12.10
CA PHE A 12 4.04 3.43 -12.46
C PHE A 12 4.37 4.45 -11.36
N SER A 13 5.26 4.10 -10.43
CA SER A 13 5.69 5.03 -9.36
C SER A 13 6.20 6.34 -9.96
N GLY A 14 5.60 7.45 -9.53
CA GLY A 14 5.95 8.78 -10.01
C GLY A 14 5.28 9.21 -11.32
N ASP A 15 4.51 8.34 -11.97
CA ASP A 15 3.78 8.70 -13.19
C ASP A 15 2.41 9.31 -12.81
N PRO A 16 2.20 10.63 -12.99
CA PRO A 16 0.96 11.29 -12.56
C PRO A 16 -0.28 10.83 -13.31
N GLN A 17 -0.14 10.07 -14.38
CA GLN A 17 -1.29 9.48 -15.08
C GLN A 17 -1.92 8.35 -14.26
N TYR A 18 -1.12 7.59 -13.51
CA TYR A 18 -1.56 6.41 -12.78
C TYR A 18 -1.27 6.46 -11.29
N ASP A 19 -0.21 7.18 -10.89
CA ASP A 19 0.20 7.32 -9.50
C ASP A 19 -0.59 8.41 -8.81
N VAL A 20 -1.48 8.01 -7.90
CA VAL A 20 -2.36 8.93 -7.19
C VAL A 20 -1.59 9.90 -6.29
N ALA A 21 -0.46 9.49 -5.74
CA ALA A 21 0.36 10.36 -4.89
C ALA A 21 0.98 11.50 -5.72
N SER A 22 1.59 11.17 -6.85
CA SER A 22 2.14 12.17 -7.78
C SER A 22 1.04 13.10 -8.31
N ALA A 23 -0.12 12.54 -8.67
CA ALA A 23 -1.24 13.32 -9.20
C ALA A 23 -1.83 14.30 -8.18
N LYS A 24 -1.89 13.90 -6.89
CA LYS A 24 -2.54 14.69 -5.85
C LYS A 24 -1.64 15.64 -5.10
N TRP A 25 -0.38 15.22 -4.89
CA TRP A 25 0.55 15.99 -4.04
C TRP A 25 1.76 16.55 -4.79
N GLY A 26 1.87 16.29 -6.10
CA GLY A 26 2.92 16.84 -6.95
C GLY A 26 4.09 15.88 -7.16
N ALA A 27 5.02 16.31 -7.99
CA ALA A 27 6.10 15.47 -8.51
C ALA A 27 7.11 15.00 -7.44
N ASP A 28 7.15 15.64 -6.28
CA ASP A 28 8.01 15.22 -5.17
C ASP A 28 7.48 14.01 -4.42
N TRP A 29 6.23 13.64 -4.65
CA TRP A 29 5.55 12.52 -4.01
C TRP A 29 5.25 11.41 -5.00
N ARG A 30 5.35 10.19 -4.55
CA ARG A 30 5.01 9.01 -5.36
C ARG A 30 4.50 7.87 -4.49
N MET A 31 3.84 6.91 -5.11
CA MET A 31 3.49 5.65 -4.46
C MET A 31 4.76 4.82 -4.27
N PRO A 32 4.88 4.08 -3.15
CA PRO A 32 5.98 3.15 -2.98
C PRO A 32 5.85 1.96 -3.93
N THR A 33 6.99 1.43 -4.35
CA THR A 33 7.05 0.21 -5.14
C THR A 33 6.94 -1.03 -4.24
N ARG A 34 6.66 -2.18 -4.83
CA ARG A 34 6.71 -3.46 -4.13
C ARG A 34 8.07 -3.69 -3.47
N ALA A 35 9.15 -3.43 -4.18
CA ALA A 35 10.51 -3.62 -3.67
C ALA A 35 10.77 -2.79 -2.41
N GLU A 36 10.26 -1.57 -2.35
CA GLU A 36 10.41 -0.70 -1.17
C GLU A 36 9.65 -1.25 0.04
N TYR A 37 8.46 -1.81 -0.16
CA TYR A 37 7.75 -2.46 0.95
C TYR A 37 8.38 -3.79 1.36
N GLU A 38 8.94 -4.56 0.43
CA GLU A 38 9.73 -5.75 0.76
C GLU A 38 10.92 -5.38 1.63
N GLU A 39 11.63 -4.32 1.28
CA GLU A 39 12.76 -3.79 2.05
C GLU A 39 12.30 -3.32 3.44
N LEU A 40 11.17 -2.63 3.54
CA LEU A 40 10.61 -2.20 4.81
C LEU A 40 10.29 -3.40 5.70
N LEU A 41 9.68 -4.45 5.17
CA LEU A 41 9.34 -5.65 5.91
C LEU A 41 10.59 -6.43 6.36
N GLU A 42 11.67 -6.37 5.59
CA GLU A 42 12.92 -7.05 5.92
C GLU A 42 13.73 -6.33 7.00
N TYR A 43 13.82 -5.01 6.93
CA TYR A 43 14.75 -4.24 7.77
C TYR A 43 14.11 -3.48 8.92
N CYS A 44 12.79 -3.37 8.97
CA CYS A 44 12.10 -2.68 10.05
C CYS A 44 11.43 -3.66 11.00
N THR A 45 11.21 -3.22 12.23
CA THR A 45 10.41 -3.93 13.21
C THR A 45 8.98 -3.42 13.15
N LEU A 46 8.02 -4.34 13.01
CA LEU A 46 6.59 -4.01 12.96
C LEU A 46 5.90 -4.61 14.18
N GLU A 47 5.03 -3.82 14.79
CA GLU A 47 4.22 -4.25 15.92
C GLU A 47 2.85 -3.57 15.91
N GLN A 48 1.84 -4.26 16.44
CA GLN A 48 0.54 -3.65 16.64
C GLN A 48 0.67 -2.49 17.63
N ALA A 49 -0.05 -1.41 17.34
CA ALA A 49 -0.06 -0.22 18.18
C ALA A 49 -1.39 0.51 18.04
N THR A 50 -1.65 1.39 18.99
CA THR A 50 -2.80 2.30 18.94
C THR A 50 -2.28 3.71 19.14
N LEU A 51 -2.67 4.61 18.24
CA LEU A 51 -2.31 6.02 18.30
C LEU A 51 -3.57 6.86 18.20
N ASN A 52 -3.82 7.71 19.20
CA ASN A 52 -5.02 8.56 19.25
C ASN A 52 -6.32 7.77 19.04
N ASN A 53 -6.43 6.62 19.70
CA ASN A 53 -7.57 5.68 19.59
C ASN A 53 -7.74 5.01 18.22
N VAL A 54 -6.73 5.08 17.36
CA VAL A 54 -6.72 4.39 16.07
C VAL A 54 -5.80 3.19 16.15
N SER A 55 -6.35 2.01 15.87
CA SER A 55 -5.58 0.76 15.79
C SER A 55 -4.75 0.73 14.51
N GLY A 56 -3.55 0.22 14.60
CA GLY A 56 -2.65 0.11 13.46
C GLY A 56 -1.34 -0.53 13.82
N TYR A 57 -0.28 -0.09 13.16
CA TYR A 57 1.04 -0.70 13.25
C TYR A 57 2.12 0.35 13.38
N LYS A 58 3.00 0.14 14.33
CA LYS A 58 4.21 0.94 14.49
C LYS A 58 5.33 0.26 13.71
N VAL A 59 5.95 0.98 12.82
CA VAL A 59 7.07 0.52 12.01
C VAL A 59 8.32 1.28 12.45
N THR A 60 9.28 0.56 13.01
CA THR A 60 10.51 1.16 13.55
C THR A 60 11.70 0.74 12.68
N GLY A 61 12.43 1.72 12.18
CA GLY A 61 13.65 1.51 11.42
C GLY A 61 14.86 1.20 12.31
N GLN A 62 15.96 0.80 11.67
CA GLN A 62 17.20 0.48 12.37
C GLN A 62 17.81 1.67 13.11
N ASN A 63 17.52 2.88 12.66
CA ASN A 63 17.96 4.12 13.32
C ASN A 63 17.12 4.52 14.54
N GLY A 64 16.08 3.72 14.88
CA GLY A 64 15.16 4.00 15.99
C GLY A 64 14.00 4.94 15.64
N ASN A 65 14.00 5.56 14.48
CA ASN A 65 12.87 6.36 14.03
C ASN A 65 11.69 5.46 13.64
N HIS A 66 10.48 5.96 13.82
CA HIS A 66 9.29 5.16 13.55
C HIS A 66 8.20 5.98 12.86
N ILE A 67 7.31 5.24 12.20
CA ILE A 67 6.06 5.77 11.65
C ILE A 67 4.90 4.92 12.15
N PHE A 68 3.70 5.46 12.06
CA PHE A 68 2.46 4.74 12.36
C PHE A 68 1.66 4.55 11.08
N LEU A 69 1.20 3.32 10.85
CA LEU A 69 0.37 2.94 9.73
C LEU A 69 -1.00 2.49 10.25
N PRO A 70 -2.05 3.30 10.07
CA PRO A 70 -3.40 2.92 10.51
C PRO A 70 -3.91 1.64 9.86
N GLY A 71 -4.66 0.84 10.61
CA GLY A 71 -5.36 -0.34 10.12
C GLY A 71 -6.74 0.03 9.58
N ALA A 72 -6.79 0.67 8.42
CA ALA A 72 -8.03 1.19 7.86
C ALA A 72 -8.83 0.16 7.05
N GLY A 73 -8.29 -1.03 6.81
CA GLY A 73 -8.92 -2.05 6.00
C GLY A 73 -8.97 -1.69 4.52
N THR A 74 -9.96 -2.23 3.83
CA THR A 74 -10.22 -1.96 2.40
C THR A 74 -11.66 -1.53 2.19
N ILE A 75 -11.93 -0.87 1.07
CA ILE A 75 -13.28 -0.48 0.66
C ILE A 75 -13.64 -1.23 -0.62
N CYS A 76 -14.78 -1.92 -0.59
CA CYS A 76 -15.40 -2.53 -1.77
C CYS A 76 -16.80 -1.95 -1.94
N GLY A 77 -16.99 -1.14 -2.96
CA GLY A 77 -18.22 -0.34 -3.10
C GLY A 77 -18.38 0.66 -1.96
N THR A 78 -19.40 0.46 -1.12
CA THR A 78 -19.65 1.27 0.08
C THR A 78 -19.29 0.56 1.38
N ASN A 79 -18.80 -0.68 1.31
CA ASN A 79 -18.49 -1.49 2.48
C ASN A 79 -17.01 -1.38 2.85
N ILE A 80 -16.75 -1.14 4.13
CA ILE A 80 -15.41 -1.21 4.70
C ILE A 80 -15.21 -2.63 5.22
N ASN A 81 -14.13 -3.28 4.78
CA ASN A 81 -13.77 -4.64 5.17
C ASN A 81 -12.43 -4.65 5.89
N PHE A 82 -12.24 -5.63 6.77
CA PHE A 82 -10.96 -5.88 7.44
C PHE A 82 -10.44 -4.69 8.25
N GLU A 83 -11.33 -3.96 8.94
CA GLU A 83 -10.92 -2.91 9.87
C GLU A 83 -9.95 -3.47 10.91
N GLY A 84 -8.90 -2.72 11.18
CA GLY A 84 -7.81 -3.15 12.05
C GLY A 84 -6.62 -3.70 11.27
N ASP A 85 -6.83 -4.19 10.05
CA ASP A 85 -5.76 -4.60 9.15
C ASP A 85 -5.28 -3.41 8.32
N GLY A 86 -3.99 -3.39 7.99
CA GLY A 86 -3.40 -2.44 7.06
C GLY A 86 -3.28 -3.03 5.66
N TYR A 87 -3.82 -2.33 4.67
CA TYR A 87 -3.65 -2.65 3.26
C TYR A 87 -3.08 -1.43 2.56
N TYR A 88 -1.81 -1.50 2.21
CA TYR A 88 -1.07 -0.37 1.63
C TYR A 88 -0.66 -0.69 0.20
N LEU A 89 -1.26 0.02 -0.74
CA LEU A 89 -1.10 -0.20 -2.16
C LEU A 89 0.29 0.22 -2.63
N THR A 90 0.86 -0.58 -3.53
CA THR A 90 2.08 -0.23 -4.25
C THR A 90 1.73 0.30 -5.65
N SER A 91 2.74 0.85 -6.32
CA SER A 91 2.66 1.20 -7.74
C SER A 91 2.96 0.02 -8.67
N THR A 92 3.20 -1.16 -8.12
CA THR A 92 3.64 -2.34 -8.86
C THR A 92 2.46 -3.27 -9.17
N PRO A 93 2.04 -3.40 -10.45
CA PRO A 93 1.00 -4.34 -10.84
C PRO A 93 1.49 -5.79 -10.77
N GLU A 94 0.56 -6.71 -10.55
CA GLU A 94 0.81 -8.13 -10.76
C GLU A 94 0.51 -8.47 -12.22
N LEU A 95 1.51 -8.90 -12.97
CA LEU A 95 1.40 -9.11 -14.41
C LEU A 95 1.38 -10.58 -14.82
N GLU A 96 1.82 -11.50 -13.95
CA GLU A 96 2.09 -12.87 -14.38
C GLU A 96 0.86 -13.78 -14.41
N GLU A 97 -0.05 -13.65 -13.45
CA GLU A 97 -1.13 -14.62 -13.27
C GLU A 97 -2.53 -14.08 -13.57
N TRP A 98 -2.73 -12.76 -13.58
CA TRP A 98 -4.07 -12.17 -13.49
C TRP A 98 -4.35 -11.09 -14.53
N ASP A 99 -3.62 -11.06 -15.63
CA ASP A 99 -3.84 -10.17 -16.78
C ASP A 99 -4.01 -8.68 -16.37
N GLY A 100 -3.19 -8.20 -15.44
CA GLY A 100 -3.24 -6.82 -14.99
C GLY A 100 -4.42 -6.48 -14.08
N TYR A 101 -5.16 -7.48 -13.60
CA TYR A 101 -6.34 -7.27 -12.74
C TYR A 101 -5.98 -6.95 -11.28
N TYR A 102 -4.78 -7.31 -10.85
CA TYR A 102 -4.33 -7.18 -9.47
C TYR A 102 -3.14 -6.23 -9.33
N MET A 103 -3.04 -5.63 -8.15
CA MET A 103 -1.90 -4.83 -7.72
C MET A 103 -1.21 -5.51 -6.56
N CYS A 104 0.09 -5.33 -6.43
CA CYS A 104 0.81 -5.70 -5.21
C CYS A 104 0.46 -4.73 -4.09
N SER A 105 0.29 -5.24 -2.89
CA SER A 105 -0.01 -4.45 -1.71
C SER A 105 0.68 -5.04 -0.49
N MET A 106 1.04 -4.19 0.47
CA MET A 106 1.53 -4.63 1.77
C MET A 106 0.34 -4.87 2.68
N HIS A 107 0.26 -6.05 3.26
CA HIS A 107 -0.79 -6.45 4.19
C HIS A 107 -0.24 -6.65 5.60
N LEU A 108 -0.84 -5.95 6.54
CA LEU A 108 -0.49 -6.00 7.95
C LEU A 108 -1.71 -6.48 8.75
N SER A 109 -1.61 -7.66 9.36
CA SER A 109 -2.71 -8.25 10.13
C SER A 109 -2.16 -8.97 11.35
N GLY A 110 -2.48 -8.46 12.54
CA GLY A 110 -1.97 -9.04 13.79
C GLY A 110 -0.44 -9.06 13.84
N THR A 111 0.14 -10.25 13.77
CA THR A 111 1.59 -10.46 13.69
C THR A 111 2.05 -10.91 12.30
N LEU A 112 1.13 -10.97 11.35
CA LEU A 112 1.41 -11.38 9.98
C LEU A 112 1.60 -10.14 9.09
N PHE A 113 2.80 -10.02 8.52
CA PHE A 113 3.19 -8.91 7.65
C PHE A 113 3.72 -9.46 6.34
N ARG A 114 3.10 -9.10 5.23
CA ARG A 114 3.41 -9.74 3.94
C ARG A 114 3.02 -8.87 2.75
N ILE A 115 3.51 -9.26 1.57
CA ILE A 115 3.05 -8.72 0.30
C ILE A 115 1.92 -9.63 -0.20
N LEU A 116 0.81 -9.02 -0.59
CA LEU A 116 -0.35 -9.68 -1.19
C LEU A 116 -0.72 -9.05 -2.52
N TYR A 117 -1.57 -9.73 -3.25
CA TYR A 117 -2.23 -9.18 -4.42
C TYR A 117 -3.63 -8.69 -4.04
N CYS A 118 -3.99 -7.52 -4.53
CA CYS A 118 -5.26 -6.88 -4.25
C CYS A 118 -5.93 -6.50 -5.57
N GLU A 119 -7.22 -6.77 -5.68
CA GLU A 119 -7.96 -6.35 -6.88
C GLU A 119 -7.90 -4.83 -7.04
N LYS A 120 -7.68 -4.38 -8.26
CA LYS A 120 -7.62 -2.93 -8.58
C LYS A 120 -8.93 -2.19 -8.27
N SER A 121 -10.04 -2.93 -8.21
CA SER A 121 -11.35 -2.36 -7.88
C SER A 121 -11.54 -2.03 -6.40
N TYR A 122 -10.69 -2.56 -5.52
CA TYR A 122 -10.78 -2.28 -4.09
C TYR A 122 -10.03 -1.01 -3.75
N GLY A 123 -10.62 -0.21 -2.86
CA GLY A 123 -9.95 0.94 -2.27
C GLY A 123 -9.04 0.49 -1.12
N SER A 124 -7.76 0.81 -1.24
CA SER A 124 -6.74 0.53 -0.22
C SER A 124 -6.04 1.82 0.18
N SER A 125 -5.38 1.79 1.32
CA SER A 125 -4.59 2.93 1.78
C SER A 125 -3.38 3.15 0.87
N VAL A 126 -2.97 4.41 0.75
CA VAL A 126 -1.74 4.80 0.08
C VAL A 126 -0.88 5.56 1.08
N ARG A 127 0.34 5.11 1.28
CA ARG A 127 1.35 5.84 2.06
C ARG A 127 2.39 6.39 1.09
N PRO A 128 2.28 7.65 0.70
CA PRO A 128 3.21 8.23 -0.25
C PRO A 128 4.62 8.34 0.34
N VAL A 129 5.59 8.32 -0.54
CA VAL A 129 7.01 8.48 -0.22
C VAL A 129 7.62 9.60 -1.06
N THR A 130 8.74 10.14 -0.57
CA THR A 130 9.57 11.10 -1.31
C THR A 130 10.95 10.49 -1.55
N GLU A 131 11.66 11.03 -2.52
CA GLU A 131 13.08 10.68 -2.72
C GLU A 131 13.97 11.17 -1.57
#